data_995a530a86f04525bc223659eb026945
#
_entry.id   995a530a86f04525bc223659eb026945
#
_cell.length_a   1.000
_cell.length_b   1.000
_cell.length_c   1.000
_cell.angle_alpha   90.00
_cell.angle_beta   90.00
_cell.angle_gamma   90.00
#
_symmetry.space_group_name_H-M   'P 1'
#
loop_
_entity.id
_entity.type
_entity.pdbx_description
1 polymer ?
#
loop_
_entity_poly.entity_id
_entity_poly.type
_entity_poly.pdbx_seq_one_letter_code
_entity_poly.pdbx_strand_id
1 'polypeptide(L)'
;GDYIIEYNSLYFEQIQRQDGVCISCINDTWCILYTNYPGSRNINIQQGYYSVPKLYGLMDTTSFDASGITATLNQPLLNVRGQGVLIGFLDTGIDYLREDFKASGGRTRIAAVWDQTIQSVNYEEDTGEAAGTEQYDREQVQSMVQYGTVYTREDINAALAAEREGQNPYDIVPSRDENGHGTKL
;
A
#
# COMPACT_ATOMS: atom_id res chain seq x y z
N GLY A 1 -3.20 -18.01 1.08
CA GLY A 1 -3.26 -17.27 2.35
C GLY A 1 -1.92 -16.66 2.67
N ASP A 2 -1.95 -15.54 3.39
CA ASP A 2 -0.78 -14.76 3.77
C ASP A 2 -0.64 -14.83 5.29
N TYR A 3 0.55 -15.21 5.75
CA TYR A 3 0.79 -15.44 7.18
C TYR A 3 2.04 -14.68 7.60
N ILE A 4 1.94 -13.90 8.68
CA ILE A 4 3.11 -13.28 9.32
C ILE A 4 3.76 -14.33 10.21
N ILE A 5 5.02 -14.64 9.95
CA ILE A 5 5.78 -15.65 10.70
C ILE A 5 7.07 -15.05 11.23
N GLU A 6 7.56 -15.58 12.35
CA GLU A 6 8.87 -15.25 12.88
C GLU A 6 9.96 -15.92 12.03
N TYR A 7 11.02 -15.17 11.70
CA TYR A 7 12.12 -15.67 10.89
C TYR A 7 12.86 -16.81 11.62
N ASN A 8 12.98 -17.95 10.94
CA ASN A 8 13.80 -19.07 11.37
C ASN A 8 14.51 -19.67 10.15
N SER A 9 15.83 -19.55 10.11
CA SER A 9 16.64 -19.95 8.95
C SER A 9 16.48 -21.43 8.57
N LEU A 10 16.37 -22.32 9.55
CA LEU A 10 16.20 -23.77 9.30
C LEU A 10 14.81 -24.07 8.71
N TYR A 11 13.79 -23.38 9.18
CA TYR A 11 12.43 -23.55 8.70
C TYR A 11 12.28 -22.94 7.29
N PHE A 12 12.96 -21.85 7.03
CA PHE A 12 12.98 -21.15 5.73
C PHE A 12 13.49 -22.01 4.60
N GLU A 13 14.64 -22.68 4.78
CA GLU A 13 15.22 -23.55 3.76
C GLU A 13 14.32 -24.74 3.40
N GLN A 14 13.52 -25.22 4.36
CA GLN A 14 12.55 -26.30 4.12
C GLN A 14 11.32 -25.84 3.38
N ILE A 15 10.83 -24.63 3.69
CA ILE A 15 9.59 -24.08 3.10
C ILE A 15 9.83 -23.55 1.69
N GLN A 16 10.94 -22.87 1.43
CA GLN A 16 11.28 -22.35 0.09
C GLN A 16 11.35 -23.43 -0.99
N ARG A 17 11.52 -24.69 -0.60
CA ARG A 17 11.57 -25.84 -1.52
C ARG A 17 10.18 -26.40 -1.85
N GLN A 18 9.11 -25.84 -1.27
CA GLN A 18 7.75 -26.31 -1.51
C GLN A 18 7.10 -25.50 -2.66
N ASP A 19 6.51 -26.23 -3.62
CA ASP A 19 5.76 -25.61 -4.70
C ASP A 19 4.55 -24.80 -4.15
N GLY A 20 4.32 -23.62 -4.69
CA GLY A 20 3.21 -22.75 -4.30
C GLY A 20 3.41 -22.00 -2.98
N VAL A 21 4.65 -21.92 -2.51
CA VAL A 21 5.01 -21.12 -1.34
C VAL A 21 6.01 -20.05 -1.73
N CYS A 22 5.76 -18.82 -1.28
CA CYS A 22 6.67 -17.70 -1.42
C CYS A 22 6.87 -17.04 -0.05
N ILE A 23 8.06 -16.51 0.21
CA ILE A 23 8.39 -15.86 1.47
C ILE A 23 9.02 -14.50 1.19
N SER A 24 8.52 -13.47 1.87
CA SER A 24 9.07 -12.12 1.84
C SER A 24 9.45 -11.70 3.25
N CYS A 25 10.73 -11.39 3.48
CA CYS A 25 11.19 -10.92 4.79
C CYS A 25 10.98 -9.43 4.94
N ILE A 26 10.31 -9.04 6.02
CA ILE A 26 10.06 -7.64 6.39
C ILE A 26 11.31 -7.07 7.08
N ASN A 27 11.91 -7.86 7.96
CA ASN A 27 13.14 -7.54 8.68
C ASN A 27 13.81 -8.84 9.19
N ASP A 28 14.82 -8.73 10.04
CA ASP A 28 15.57 -9.87 10.59
C ASP A 28 14.75 -10.79 11.49
N THR A 29 13.55 -10.36 11.91
CA THR A 29 12.69 -11.11 12.85
C THR A 29 11.41 -11.61 12.20
N TRP A 30 10.85 -10.86 11.23
CA TRP A 30 9.52 -11.10 10.68
C TRP A 30 9.53 -11.30 9.19
N CYS A 31 8.74 -12.27 8.73
CA CYS A 31 8.54 -12.56 7.31
C CYS A 31 7.06 -12.81 7.01
N ILE A 32 6.68 -12.61 5.76
CA ILE A 32 5.36 -12.99 5.25
C ILE A 32 5.51 -14.28 4.45
N LEU A 33 4.73 -15.28 4.81
CA LEU A 33 4.60 -16.53 4.09
C LEU A 33 3.36 -16.48 3.22
N TYR A 34 3.52 -16.54 1.90
CA TYR A 34 2.44 -16.64 0.92
C TYR A 34 2.23 -18.09 0.54
N THR A 35 1.01 -18.59 0.64
CA THR A 35 0.68 -19.96 0.25
C THR A 35 -0.52 -20.00 -0.68
N ASN A 36 -0.41 -20.76 -1.78
CA ASN A 36 -1.56 -21.05 -2.61
C ASN A 36 -2.48 -22.04 -1.89
N TYR A 37 -3.65 -21.58 -1.46
CA TYR A 37 -4.69 -22.46 -0.93
C TYR A 37 -5.51 -23.03 -2.10
N PRO A 38 -5.86 -24.34 -2.13
CA PRO A 38 -6.25 -25.17 -0.98
C PRO A 38 -5.31 -26.38 -0.67
N GLY A 39 -4.03 -26.31 -0.92
CA GLY A 39 -3.14 -27.46 -0.80
C GLY A 39 -2.24 -27.53 0.44
N SER A 40 -2.07 -26.47 1.20
CA SER A 40 -1.16 -26.46 2.36
C SER A 40 -1.81 -27.04 3.63
N ARG A 41 -2.14 -28.34 3.60
CA ARG A 41 -2.65 -29.07 4.79
C ARG A 41 -1.62 -29.21 5.92
N ASN A 42 -0.41 -28.69 5.78
CA ASN A 42 0.70 -28.93 6.71
C ASN A 42 1.20 -27.68 7.44
N ILE A 43 0.48 -26.55 7.41
CA ILE A 43 0.81 -25.47 8.35
C ILE A 43 0.35 -25.94 9.72
N ASN A 44 1.32 -26.21 10.60
CA ASN A 44 1.05 -26.61 11.96
C ASN A 44 0.24 -25.49 12.64
N ILE A 45 -1.00 -25.79 13.01
CA ILE A 45 -1.96 -24.84 13.59
C ILE A 45 -1.39 -24.15 14.84
N GLN A 46 -0.47 -24.81 15.57
CA GLN A 46 0.19 -24.21 16.72
C GLN A 46 1.11 -23.03 16.34
N GLN A 47 1.78 -23.09 15.19
CA GLN A 47 2.57 -21.97 14.68
C GLN A 47 1.69 -20.92 13.99
N GLY A 48 0.56 -21.33 13.41
CA GLY A 48 -0.40 -20.45 12.75
C GLY A 48 -1.25 -19.62 13.72
N TYR A 49 -1.38 -20.02 15.00
CA TYR A 49 -2.26 -19.31 15.94
C TYR A 49 -1.84 -17.84 16.18
N TYR A 50 -0.53 -17.58 16.24
CA TYR A 50 -0.01 -16.19 16.36
C TYR A 50 -0.07 -15.41 15.06
N SER A 51 -0.18 -16.10 13.94
CA SER A 51 -0.25 -15.52 12.60
C SER A 51 -1.69 -15.31 12.09
N VAL A 52 -2.70 -15.75 12.85
CA VAL A 52 -4.10 -15.52 12.51
C VAL A 52 -4.39 -14.03 12.65
N PRO A 53 -4.86 -13.35 11.57
CA PRO A 53 -5.24 -11.95 11.65
C PRO A 53 -6.27 -11.74 12.75
N LYS A 54 -6.00 -10.79 13.63
CA LYS A 54 -6.97 -10.40 14.67
C LYS A 54 -7.97 -9.45 14.03
N LEU A 55 -9.23 -9.57 14.44
CA LEU A 55 -10.26 -8.60 14.05
C LEU A 55 -10.03 -7.31 14.84
N TYR A 56 -9.82 -6.22 14.12
CA TYR A 56 -9.71 -4.87 14.66
C TYR A 56 -10.96 -4.08 14.29
N GLY A 57 -11.43 -3.23 15.21
CA GLY A 57 -12.50 -2.28 14.94
C GLY A 57 -11.96 -0.96 14.41
N LEU A 58 -12.86 -0.12 13.91
CA LEU A 58 -12.55 1.27 13.55
C LEU A 58 -12.07 2.03 14.78
N MET A 59 -10.99 2.81 14.60
CA MET A 59 -10.50 3.74 15.60
C MET A 59 -11.31 5.04 15.52
N ASP A 60 -11.64 5.62 16.66
CA ASP A 60 -12.31 6.91 16.76
C ASP A 60 -11.33 8.05 17.08
N THR A 61 -11.83 9.28 17.18
CA THR A 61 -11.03 10.47 17.47
C THR A 61 -10.40 10.47 18.87
N THR A 62 -10.83 9.59 19.78
CA THR A 62 -10.25 9.50 21.13
C THR A 62 -8.81 9.04 21.12
N SER A 63 -8.40 8.31 20.06
CA SER A 63 -7.02 7.89 19.88
C SER A 63 -6.05 9.06 19.63
N PHE A 64 -6.49 10.14 18.99
CA PHE A 64 -5.68 11.35 18.78
C PHE A 64 -5.37 12.06 20.10
N ASP A 65 -6.35 12.13 20.99
CA ASP A 65 -6.16 12.74 22.31
C ASP A 65 -5.29 11.86 23.20
N ALA A 66 -5.50 10.56 23.20
CA ALA A 66 -4.72 9.59 23.98
C ALA A 66 -3.25 9.53 23.51
N SER A 67 -2.98 9.71 22.21
CA SER A 67 -1.62 9.75 21.66
C SER A 67 -0.91 11.11 21.80
N GLY A 68 -1.61 12.14 22.27
CA GLY A 68 -1.07 13.50 22.42
C GLY A 68 -0.97 14.28 21.11
N ILE A 69 -1.51 13.76 20.00
CA ILE A 69 -1.47 14.44 18.70
C ILE A 69 -2.18 15.78 18.77
N THR A 70 -3.40 15.81 19.34
CA THR A 70 -4.18 17.04 19.52
C THR A 70 -3.41 18.09 20.34
N ALA A 71 -2.77 17.68 21.42
CA ALA A 71 -1.97 18.57 22.25
C ALA A 71 -0.77 19.13 21.47
N THR A 72 -0.10 18.32 20.67
CA THR A 72 1.05 18.72 19.85
C THR A 72 0.64 19.71 18.75
N LEU A 73 -0.46 19.45 18.05
CA LEU A 73 -0.97 20.34 16.99
C LEU A 73 -1.40 21.71 17.51
N ASN A 74 -1.84 21.78 18.77
CA ASN A 74 -2.30 23.01 19.42
C ASN A 74 -1.17 23.80 20.12
N GLN A 75 0.09 23.35 20.03
CA GLN A 75 1.23 24.07 20.59
C GLN A 75 1.58 25.29 19.73
N PRO A 76 1.50 26.52 20.26
CA PRO A 76 1.69 27.75 19.47
C PRO A 76 3.11 27.92 18.90
N LEU A 77 4.09 27.26 19.52
CA LEU A 77 5.51 27.38 19.16
C LEU A 77 6.00 26.25 18.26
N LEU A 78 5.24 25.16 18.16
CA LEU A 78 5.56 24.01 17.33
C LEU A 78 4.68 24.02 16.07
N ASN A 79 5.16 24.65 15.01
CA ASN A 79 4.44 24.62 13.73
C ASN A 79 4.73 23.32 12.95
N VAL A 80 4.55 22.17 13.62
CA VAL A 80 4.76 20.85 13.02
C VAL A 80 3.48 20.42 12.32
N ARG A 81 3.55 20.32 10.99
CA ARG A 81 2.41 19.96 10.10
C ARG A 81 2.71 18.74 9.24
N GLY A 82 3.76 17.99 9.56
CA GLY A 82 4.18 16.81 8.80
C GLY A 82 4.72 17.14 7.39
N GLN A 83 5.09 18.38 7.12
CA GLN A 83 5.65 18.71 5.80
C GLN A 83 6.94 17.94 5.55
N GLY A 84 7.02 17.27 4.39
CA GLY A 84 8.15 16.43 4.01
C GLY A 84 8.15 15.04 4.66
N VAL A 85 7.10 14.69 5.41
CA VAL A 85 6.92 13.34 5.97
C VAL A 85 6.06 12.52 5.04
N LEU A 86 6.52 11.31 4.71
CA LEU A 86 5.75 10.30 4.01
C LEU A 86 5.06 9.38 5.03
N ILE A 87 3.76 9.18 4.86
CA ILE A 87 2.96 8.26 5.70
C ILE A 87 2.47 7.13 4.79
N GLY A 88 2.71 5.88 5.20
CA GLY A 88 2.19 4.70 4.54
C GLY A 88 0.93 4.21 5.26
N PHE A 89 -0.10 3.88 4.48
CA PHE A 89 -1.34 3.26 4.95
C PHE A 89 -1.48 1.88 4.34
N LEU A 90 -1.83 0.90 5.14
CA LEU A 90 -2.14 -0.45 4.72
C LEU A 90 -3.61 -0.70 5.06
N ASP A 91 -4.48 -0.57 4.05
CA ASP A 91 -5.92 -0.59 4.24
C ASP A 91 -6.67 -1.06 2.99
N THR A 92 -7.99 -0.85 2.94
CA THR A 92 -8.88 -1.34 1.87
C THR A 92 -8.73 -0.62 0.53
N GLY A 93 -7.96 0.45 0.48
CA GLY A 93 -7.75 1.29 -0.69
C GLY A 93 -7.85 2.78 -0.36
N ILE A 94 -7.91 3.59 -1.40
CA ILE A 94 -8.07 5.04 -1.29
C ILE A 94 -8.90 5.58 -2.46
N ASP A 95 -9.88 6.42 -2.18
CA ASP A 95 -10.57 7.21 -3.19
C ASP A 95 -9.73 8.46 -3.52
N TYR A 96 -8.81 8.32 -4.45
CA TYR A 96 -7.86 9.36 -4.83
C TYR A 96 -8.50 10.58 -5.50
N LEU A 97 -9.78 10.50 -5.86
CA LEU A 97 -10.52 11.61 -6.46
C LEU A 97 -10.99 12.64 -5.44
N ARG A 98 -10.97 12.32 -4.16
CA ARG A 98 -11.41 13.25 -3.12
C ARG A 98 -10.49 14.46 -2.98
N GLU A 99 -11.11 15.60 -2.67
CA GLU A 99 -10.38 16.86 -2.45
C GLU A 99 -9.39 16.80 -1.30
N ASP A 100 -9.65 15.95 -0.29
CA ASP A 100 -8.77 15.76 0.87
C ASP A 100 -7.36 15.29 0.48
N PHE A 101 -7.24 14.58 -0.66
CA PHE A 101 -5.96 14.08 -1.19
C PHE A 101 -5.36 14.95 -2.28
N LYS A 102 -5.96 16.11 -2.57
CA LYS A 102 -5.46 17.07 -3.55
C LYS A 102 -4.74 18.24 -2.86
N ALA A 103 -3.67 18.70 -3.47
CA ALA A 103 -3.00 19.94 -3.10
C ALA A 103 -3.67 21.14 -3.78
N SER A 104 -3.31 22.34 -3.37
CA SER A 104 -3.69 23.58 -4.08
C SER A 104 -3.21 23.45 -5.54
N GLY A 105 -4.14 23.60 -6.50
CA GLY A 105 -3.86 23.39 -7.92
C GLY A 105 -4.33 22.04 -8.48
N GLY A 106 -5.02 21.21 -7.66
CA GLY A 106 -5.71 20.01 -8.10
C GLY A 106 -4.79 18.82 -8.44
N ARG A 107 -3.52 18.87 -8.05
CA ARG A 107 -2.59 17.74 -8.16
C ARG A 107 -2.70 16.86 -6.91
N THR A 108 -2.46 15.57 -7.07
CA THR A 108 -2.51 14.65 -5.92
C THR A 108 -1.39 14.90 -4.90
N ARG A 109 -1.72 14.70 -3.63
CA ARG A 109 -0.76 14.62 -2.52
C ARG A 109 -0.24 13.19 -2.32
N ILE A 110 -0.90 12.19 -2.92
CA ILE A 110 -0.52 10.79 -2.84
C ILE A 110 0.80 10.59 -3.59
N ALA A 111 1.74 9.91 -2.97
CA ALA A 111 3.03 9.60 -3.58
C ALA A 111 2.94 8.38 -4.50
N ALA A 112 2.29 7.32 -4.03
CA ALA A 112 2.01 6.12 -4.80
C ALA A 112 0.86 5.34 -4.16
N VAL A 113 0.20 4.50 -4.95
CA VAL A 113 -0.76 3.49 -4.51
C VAL A 113 -0.28 2.13 -5.00
N TRP A 114 -0.12 1.18 -4.10
CA TRP A 114 0.09 -0.21 -4.45
C TRP A 114 -1.22 -0.98 -4.26
N ASP A 115 -1.90 -1.25 -5.34
CA ASP A 115 -3.13 -2.04 -5.33
C ASP A 115 -2.80 -3.52 -5.49
N GLN A 116 -2.99 -4.26 -4.42
CA GLN A 116 -2.69 -5.69 -4.35
C GLN A 116 -3.75 -6.57 -5.02
N THR A 117 -4.89 -6.01 -5.38
CA THR A 117 -6.02 -6.74 -5.99
C THR A 117 -5.96 -6.73 -7.52
N ILE A 118 -5.22 -5.80 -8.10
CA ILE A 118 -5.07 -5.63 -9.54
C ILE A 118 -3.78 -6.31 -9.98
N GLN A 119 -3.88 -7.30 -10.87
CA GLN A 119 -2.69 -7.98 -11.40
C GLN A 119 -1.81 -6.98 -12.15
N SER A 120 -0.49 -7.10 -11.95
CA SER A 120 0.48 -6.31 -12.70
C SER A 120 0.32 -6.58 -14.19
N VAL A 121 0.03 -5.54 -14.95
CA VAL A 121 0.09 -5.60 -16.41
C VAL A 121 1.57 -5.45 -16.77
N ASN A 122 2.14 -6.43 -17.48
CA ASN A 122 3.44 -6.24 -18.10
C ASN A 122 3.25 -5.19 -19.20
N TYR A 123 3.62 -3.96 -18.91
CA TYR A 123 3.65 -2.91 -19.92
C TYR A 123 4.82 -3.21 -20.84
N GLU A 124 4.53 -3.58 -22.08
CA GLU A 124 5.50 -3.47 -23.17
C GLU A 124 5.84 -1.98 -23.31
N GLU A 125 7.13 -1.70 -23.46
CA GLU A 125 7.72 -0.38 -23.52
C GLU A 125 6.93 0.57 -24.46
N ASP A 126 6.23 1.54 -23.90
CA ASP A 126 5.88 2.74 -24.66
C ASP A 126 6.85 3.86 -24.23
N THR A 127 7.87 4.03 -25.06
CA THR A 127 8.97 5.00 -24.87
C THR A 127 8.48 6.41 -25.17
N GLY A 128 7.71 6.99 -24.23
CA GLY A 128 7.35 8.40 -24.24
C GLY A 128 8.30 9.19 -23.32
N GLU A 129 9.19 9.98 -23.90
CA GLU A 129 10.10 10.89 -23.21
C GLU A 129 9.33 11.89 -22.33
N ALA A 130 9.44 11.76 -21.02
CA ALA A 130 9.03 12.80 -20.08
C ALA A 130 10.24 13.32 -19.30
N ALA A 131 10.54 14.58 -19.52
CA ALA A 131 11.68 15.29 -18.97
C ALA A 131 11.54 15.59 -17.47
N GLY A 132 12.56 15.22 -16.71
CA GLY A 132 13.16 15.92 -15.58
C GLY A 132 12.30 16.20 -14.34
N THR A 133 12.55 15.43 -13.30
CA THR A 133 12.71 15.71 -11.86
C THR A 133 12.48 14.40 -11.12
N GLU A 134 13.25 14.12 -10.07
CA GLU A 134 13.29 12.92 -9.22
C GLU A 134 12.07 11.96 -9.34
N GLN A 135 11.94 11.35 -10.49
CA GLN A 135 10.88 10.45 -10.84
C GLN A 135 11.40 9.07 -10.49
N TYR A 136 10.85 8.46 -9.46
CA TYR A 136 10.98 7.02 -9.32
C TYR A 136 10.34 6.41 -10.56
N ASP A 137 11.18 5.83 -11.41
CA ASP A 137 10.74 5.16 -12.61
C ASP A 137 9.68 4.11 -12.20
N ARG A 138 8.51 4.14 -12.83
CA ARG A 138 7.40 3.23 -12.57
C ARG A 138 7.86 1.77 -12.60
N GLU A 139 8.71 1.42 -13.54
CA GLU A 139 9.29 0.08 -13.65
C GLU A 139 10.12 -0.27 -12.43
N GLN A 140 10.92 0.66 -11.93
CA GLN A 140 11.74 0.46 -10.74
C GLN A 140 10.87 0.23 -9.51
N VAL A 141 9.81 1.01 -9.32
CA VAL A 141 8.89 0.85 -8.19
C VAL A 141 8.07 -0.42 -8.32
N GLN A 142 7.59 -0.76 -9.53
CA GLN A 142 6.86 -2.00 -9.78
C GLN A 142 7.75 -3.23 -9.55
N SER A 143 9.04 -3.17 -9.85
CA SER A 143 9.99 -4.27 -9.61
C SER A 143 10.24 -4.56 -8.11
N MET A 144 9.90 -3.62 -7.23
CA MET A 144 10.03 -3.80 -5.78
C MET A 144 8.90 -4.63 -5.17
N VAL A 145 7.80 -4.83 -5.90
CA VAL A 145 6.65 -5.60 -5.44
C VAL A 145 6.53 -6.91 -6.22
N GLN A 146 6.14 -7.99 -5.54
CA GLN A 146 6.04 -9.32 -6.14
C GLN A 146 4.69 -9.57 -6.84
N TYR A 147 3.68 -8.78 -6.51
CA TYR A 147 2.32 -8.88 -7.06
C TYR A 147 1.60 -7.53 -6.93
N GLY A 148 0.44 -7.43 -7.54
CA GLY A 148 -0.31 -6.19 -7.56
C GLY A 148 0.25 -5.17 -8.54
N THR A 149 -0.37 -4.01 -8.61
CA THR A 149 0.04 -2.91 -9.49
C THR A 149 0.34 -1.67 -8.68
N VAL A 150 1.46 -1.01 -8.98
CA VAL A 150 1.82 0.27 -8.37
C VAL A 150 1.43 1.40 -9.32
N TYR A 151 0.67 2.35 -8.81
CA TYR A 151 0.32 3.61 -9.49
C TYR A 151 1.11 4.74 -8.85
N THR A 152 1.89 5.43 -9.64
CA THR A 152 2.73 6.54 -9.20
C THR A 152 1.91 7.83 -9.07
N ARG A 153 2.52 8.86 -8.52
CA ARG A 153 1.93 10.22 -8.48
C ARG A 153 1.56 10.72 -9.86
N GLU A 154 2.36 10.41 -10.85
CA GLU A 154 2.18 10.81 -12.25
C GLU A 154 0.94 10.14 -12.84
N ASP A 155 0.74 8.85 -12.60
CA ASP A 155 -0.45 8.12 -13.03
C ASP A 155 -1.71 8.70 -12.40
N ILE A 156 -1.68 8.98 -11.10
CA ILE A 156 -2.81 9.58 -10.39
C ILE A 156 -3.10 10.99 -10.91
N ASN A 157 -2.07 11.80 -11.18
CA ASN A 157 -2.26 13.12 -11.76
C ASN A 157 -2.82 13.06 -13.19
N ALA A 158 -2.43 12.05 -13.98
CA ALA A 158 -3.01 11.82 -15.31
C ALA A 158 -4.49 11.44 -15.20
N ALA A 159 -4.85 10.57 -14.26
CA ALA A 159 -6.25 10.21 -13.98
C ALA A 159 -7.07 11.44 -13.55
N LEU A 160 -6.53 12.30 -12.67
CA LEU A 160 -7.18 13.55 -12.25
C LEU A 160 -7.32 14.56 -13.40
N ALA A 161 -6.40 14.57 -14.34
CA ALA A 161 -6.52 15.41 -15.55
C ALA A 161 -7.64 14.89 -16.47
N ALA A 162 -7.70 13.58 -16.68
CA ALA A 162 -8.77 12.94 -17.45
C ALA A 162 -10.16 13.21 -16.83
N GLU A 163 -10.30 13.12 -15.49
CA GLU A 163 -11.54 13.47 -14.79
C GLU A 163 -11.99 14.92 -15.11
N ARG A 164 -11.06 15.87 -15.07
CA ARG A 164 -11.37 17.30 -15.38
C ARG A 164 -11.79 17.51 -16.81
N GLU A 165 -11.35 16.66 -17.73
CA GLU A 165 -11.72 16.69 -19.15
C GLU A 165 -13.01 15.88 -19.42
N GLY A 166 -13.65 15.34 -18.39
CA GLY A 166 -14.88 14.55 -18.51
C GLY A 166 -14.65 13.12 -19.00
N GLN A 167 -13.41 12.66 -18.95
CA GLN A 167 -13.04 11.26 -19.23
C GLN A 167 -13.11 10.43 -17.94
N ASN A 168 -13.16 9.11 -18.08
CA ASN A 168 -13.18 8.21 -16.93
C ASN A 168 -11.76 8.04 -16.32
N PRO A 169 -11.48 8.55 -15.11
CA PRO A 169 -10.16 8.47 -14.48
C PRO A 169 -9.74 7.02 -14.20
N TYR A 170 -10.70 6.12 -14.03
CA TYR A 170 -10.44 4.71 -13.73
C TYR A 170 -9.95 3.90 -14.94
N ASP A 171 -9.98 4.46 -16.14
CA ASP A 171 -9.31 3.87 -17.30
C ASP A 171 -7.78 4.00 -17.21
N ILE A 172 -7.29 4.94 -16.39
CA ILE A 172 -5.86 5.17 -16.13
C ILE A 172 -5.44 4.55 -14.80
N VAL A 173 -6.17 4.83 -13.72
CA VAL A 173 -5.93 4.28 -12.38
C VAL A 173 -7.19 3.58 -11.90
N PRO A 174 -7.34 2.26 -12.18
CA PRO A 174 -8.55 1.50 -11.84
C PRO A 174 -8.72 1.22 -10.34
N SER A 175 -7.70 1.49 -9.52
CA SER A 175 -7.73 1.28 -8.06
C SER A 175 -8.86 2.09 -7.41
N ARG A 176 -9.63 1.43 -6.54
CA ARG A 176 -10.79 2.01 -5.84
C ARG A 176 -10.86 1.51 -4.42
N ASP A 177 -11.35 2.34 -3.52
CA ASP A 177 -11.75 1.93 -2.18
C ASP A 177 -13.25 1.63 -2.16
N GLU A 178 -13.63 0.39 -2.48
CA GLU A 178 -15.04 -0.04 -2.48
C GLU A 178 -15.62 -0.14 -1.07
N ASN A 179 -14.78 -0.32 -0.06
CA ASN A 179 -15.18 -0.41 1.34
C ASN A 179 -15.34 0.98 1.98
N GLY A 180 -14.52 1.92 1.59
CA GLY A 180 -14.47 3.28 2.12
C GLY A 180 -13.79 3.40 3.49
N HIS A 181 -13.19 2.33 4.02
CA HIS A 181 -12.46 2.37 5.29
C HIS A 181 -11.15 3.12 5.14
N GLY A 182 -10.30 2.70 4.20
CA GLY A 182 -8.99 3.31 3.96
C GLY A 182 -9.06 4.77 3.52
N THR A 183 -10.14 5.16 2.87
CA THR A 183 -10.37 6.55 2.45
C THR A 183 -10.71 7.47 3.64
N LYS A 184 -11.25 6.92 4.73
CA LYS A 184 -11.69 7.69 5.91
C LYS A 184 -10.63 7.85 6.98
N LEU A 185 -9.52 7.12 6.90
CA LEU A 185 -8.39 7.24 7.79
C LEU A 185 -7.65 8.56 7.55
#